data_6db364fc9cde2b1018c97fad611af55d
#
_entry.id   6db364fc9cde2b1018c97fad611af55d
#
_cell.length_a   1.000
_cell.length_b   1.000
_cell.length_c   1.000
_cell.angle_alpha   90.00
_cell.angle_beta   90.00
_cell.angle_gamma   90.00
#
_symmetry.space_group_name_H-M   'P 1'
#
loop_
_entity.id
_entity.type
_entity.pdbx_description
1 polymer ?
#
loop_
_entity_poly.entity_id
_entity_poly.type
_entity_poly.pdbx_seq_one_letter_code
_entity_poly.pdbx_strand_id
1 'polypeptide(L)'
;MLSNEQMLCIIVTFVMISINEQITAEMWSANMYLAMSFYMEKEGFCGMAHWLKKQWAEENEHACSLADYVIKRGGKAKVDKLDVVPNDFGTPLEVFEQVYKHECRVSEMIDKLV
;
A
#
# COMPACT_ATOMS: atom_id res chain seq x y z
N MET A 1 -24.40 28.12 -7.44
CA MET A 1 -24.63 26.67 -7.38
C MET A 1 -23.84 25.98 -8.49
N LEU A 2 -23.21 24.85 -8.17
CA LEU A 2 -22.45 24.09 -9.16
C LEU A 2 -23.38 23.33 -10.10
N SER A 3 -23.02 23.24 -11.38
CA SER A 3 -23.74 22.40 -12.35
C SER A 3 -23.47 20.93 -12.06
N ASN A 4 -24.28 20.02 -12.63
CA ASN A 4 -24.08 18.58 -12.49
C ASN A 4 -22.71 18.15 -13.04
N GLU A 5 -22.28 18.75 -14.16
CA GLU A 5 -20.98 18.48 -14.77
C GLU A 5 -19.82 18.93 -13.86
N GLN A 6 -19.96 20.09 -13.22
CA GLN A 6 -18.96 20.60 -12.27
C GLN A 6 -18.86 19.71 -11.05
N MET A 7 -20.00 19.27 -10.50
CA MET A 7 -20.04 18.36 -9.36
C MET A 7 -19.41 17.02 -9.69
N LEU A 8 -19.72 16.46 -10.86
CA LEU A 8 -19.14 15.19 -11.30
C LEU A 8 -17.61 15.31 -11.44
N CYS A 9 -17.12 16.40 -12.02
CA CYS A 9 -15.69 16.66 -12.15
C CYS A 9 -15.01 16.72 -10.78
N ILE A 10 -15.60 17.37 -9.79
CA ILE A 10 -15.07 17.45 -8.43
C ILE A 10 -15.00 16.06 -7.79
N ILE A 11 -16.07 15.26 -7.91
CA ILE A 11 -16.13 13.91 -7.36
C ILE A 11 -15.07 13.01 -7.98
N VAL A 12 -14.93 13.02 -9.30
CA VAL A 12 -13.91 12.23 -10.02
C VAL A 12 -12.52 12.63 -9.59
N THR A 13 -12.23 13.93 -9.49
CA THR A 13 -10.93 14.44 -9.03
C THR A 13 -10.63 13.96 -7.61
N PHE A 14 -11.61 14.04 -6.72
CA PHE A 14 -11.45 13.58 -5.33
C PHE A 14 -11.15 12.08 -5.26
N VAL A 15 -11.85 11.27 -6.04
CA VAL A 15 -11.61 9.82 -6.11
C VAL A 15 -10.20 9.52 -6.61
N MET A 16 -9.73 10.24 -7.65
CA MET A 16 -8.38 10.06 -8.18
C MET A 16 -7.30 10.42 -7.16
N ILE A 17 -7.50 11.48 -6.36
CA ILE A 17 -6.59 11.84 -5.27
C ILE A 17 -6.54 10.72 -4.24
N SER A 18 -7.70 10.20 -3.84
CA SER A 18 -7.80 9.11 -2.85
C SER A 18 -7.13 7.83 -3.33
N ILE A 19 -7.27 7.48 -4.60
CA ILE A 19 -6.59 6.31 -5.19
C ILE A 19 -5.09 6.51 -5.23
N ASN A 20 -4.60 7.71 -5.56
CA ASN A 20 -3.17 8.02 -5.54
C ASN A 20 -2.59 7.91 -4.13
N GLU A 21 -3.33 8.33 -3.11
CA GLU A 21 -2.93 8.12 -1.71
C GLU A 21 -2.84 6.64 -1.38
N GLN A 22 -3.78 5.84 -1.88
CA GLN A 22 -3.77 4.39 -1.69
C GLN A 22 -2.58 3.73 -2.41
N ILE A 23 -2.22 4.19 -3.60
CA ILE A 23 -1.02 3.72 -4.32
C ILE A 23 0.22 3.93 -3.45
N THR A 24 0.36 5.12 -2.88
CA THR A 24 1.47 5.44 -1.98
C THR A 24 1.48 4.52 -0.75
N ALA A 25 0.32 4.27 -0.16
CA ALA A 25 0.19 3.37 0.99
C ALA A 25 0.59 1.92 0.65
N GLU A 26 0.18 1.43 -0.52
CA GLU A 26 0.56 0.09 -0.99
C GLU A 26 2.06 -0.03 -1.24
N MET A 27 2.67 1.00 -1.80
CA MET A 27 4.12 1.04 -2.04
C MET A 27 4.90 1.09 -0.72
N TRP A 28 4.42 1.86 0.26
CA TRP A 28 5.02 1.88 1.59
C TRP A 28 4.91 0.51 2.27
N SER A 29 3.75 -0.14 2.14
CA SER A 29 3.52 -1.49 2.67
C SER A 29 4.50 -2.49 2.05
N ALA A 30 4.72 -2.40 0.74
CA ALA A 30 5.68 -3.26 0.05
C ALA A 30 7.08 -3.08 0.64
N ASN A 31 7.52 -1.84 0.84
CA ASN A 31 8.83 -1.56 1.43
C ASN A 31 8.94 -2.11 2.86
N MET A 32 7.87 -2.02 3.65
CA MET A 32 7.83 -2.58 5.00
C MET A 32 8.00 -4.10 4.98
N TYR A 33 7.26 -4.79 4.11
CA TYR A 33 7.39 -6.25 3.99
C TYR A 33 8.77 -6.67 3.51
N LEU A 34 9.36 -5.90 2.60
CA LEU A 34 10.73 -6.18 2.13
C LEU A 34 11.74 -6.02 3.27
N ALA A 35 11.63 -4.95 4.06
CA ALA A 35 12.49 -4.74 5.22
C ALA A 35 12.32 -5.86 6.26
N MET A 36 11.08 -6.28 6.52
CA MET A 36 10.80 -7.42 7.41
C MET A 36 11.41 -8.73 6.88
N SER A 37 11.33 -8.93 5.56
CA SER A 37 11.93 -10.12 4.90
C SER A 37 13.44 -10.16 5.11
N PHE A 38 14.12 -9.04 4.88
CA PHE A 38 15.56 -8.94 5.10
C PHE A 38 15.93 -9.20 6.55
N TYR A 39 15.14 -8.64 7.47
CA TYR A 39 15.34 -8.83 8.90
C TYR A 39 15.20 -10.31 9.30
N MET A 40 14.14 -10.98 8.85
CA MET A 40 13.90 -12.39 9.15
C MET A 40 14.96 -13.30 8.51
N GLU A 41 15.41 -12.97 7.33
CA GLU A 41 16.50 -13.71 6.66
C GLU A 41 17.77 -13.67 7.51
N LYS A 42 18.14 -12.49 8.00
CA LYS A 42 19.33 -12.32 8.86
C LYS A 42 19.19 -13.07 10.18
N GLU A 43 17.98 -13.12 10.74
CA GLU A 43 17.71 -13.82 12.00
C GLU A 43 17.60 -15.35 11.81
N GLY A 44 17.70 -15.85 10.57
CA GLY A 44 17.67 -17.28 10.27
C GLY A 44 16.30 -17.88 10.03
N PHE A 45 15.26 -17.05 9.90
CA PHE A 45 13.90 -17.50 9.66
C PHE A 45 13.55 -17.41 8.17
N CYS A 46 14.20 -18.27 7.37
CA CYS A 46 14.11 -18.20 5.90
C CYS A 46 12.71 -18.42 5.34
N GLY A 47 11.92 -19.30 5.95
CA GLY A 47 10.54 -19.54 5.52
C GLY A 47 9.65 -18.32 5.71
N MET A 48 9.78 -17.65 6.84
CA MET A 48 9.07 -16.40 7.15
C MET A 48 9.52 -15.28 6.22
N ALA A 49 10.82 -15.18 5.99
CA ALA A 49 11.40 -14.19 5.08
C ALA A 49 10.83 -14.37 3.66
N HIS A 50 10.69 -15.60 3.20
CA HIS A 50 10.14 -15.91 1.89
C HIS A 50 8.67 -15.51 1.79
N TRP A 51 7.88 -15.80 2.81
CA TRP A 51 6.47 -15.41 2.86
C TRP A 51 6.31 -13.89 2.81
N LEU A 52 7.13 -13.16 3.58
CA LEU A 52 7.12 -11.69 3.60
C LEU A 52 7.52 -11.11 2.24
N LYS A 53 8.46 -11.74 1.55
CA LYS A 53 8.87 -11.31 0.21
C LYS A 53 7.75 -11.51 -0.82
N LYS A 54 6.93 -12.53 -0.66
CA LYS A 54 5.72 -12.71 -1.46
C LYS A 54 4.71 -11.60 -1.20
N GLN A 55 4.54 -11.19 0.04
CA GLN A 55 3.68 -10.06 0.39
C GLN A 55 4.17 -8.77 -0.25
N TRP A 56 5.49 -8.53 -0.26
CA TRP A 56 6.09 -7.42 -0.98
C TRP A 56 5.69 -7.42 -2.46
N ALA A 57 5.78 -8.55 -3.13
CA ALA A 57 5.41 -8.67 -4.55
C ALA A 57 3.92 -8.39 -4.77
N GLU A 58 3.04 -8.92 -3.90
CA GLU A 58 1.60 -8.69 -3.97
C GLU A 58 1.25 -7.21 -3.79
N GLU A 59 1.88 -6.52 -2.84
CA GLU A 59 1.63 -5.09 -2.63
C GLU A 59 2.07 -4.24 -3.83
N ASN A 60 3.15 -4.63 -4.50
CA ASN A 60 3.57 -3.96 -5.72
C ASN A 60 2.56 -4.16 -6.86
N GLU A 61 1.99 -5.35 -6.98
CA GLU A 61 0.93 -5.63 -7.95
C GLU A 61 -0.32 -4.82 -7.66
N HIS A 62 -0.71 -4.70 -6.37
CA HIS A 62 -1.83 -3.86 -5.96
C HIS A 62 -1.63 -2.41 -6.37
N ALA A 63 -0.45 -1.86 -6.12
CA ALA A 63 -0.12 -0.49 -6.51
C ALA A 63 -0.22 -0.29 -8.02
N CYS A 64 0.31 -1.24 -8.80
CA CYS A 64 0.24 -1.18 -10.26
C CYS A 64 -1.20 -1.28 -10.77
N SER A 65 -2.02 -2.14 -10.17
CA SER A 65 -3.43 -2.28 -10.54
C SER A 65 -4.21 -1.00 -10.28
N LEU A 66 -3.96 -0.34 -9.15
CA LEU A 66 -4.58 0.94 -8.84
C LEU A 66 -4.14 2.03 -9.81
N ALA A 67 -2.85 2.05 -10.16
CA ALA A 67 -2.31 3.00 -11.14
C ALA A 67 -2.93 2.80 -12.52
N ASP A 68 -3.08 1.56 -12.97
CA ASP A 68 -3.72 1.24 -14.24
C ASP A 68 -5.18 1.69 -14.26
N TYR A 69 -5.89 1.52 -13.16
CA TYR A 69 -7.27 2.00 -13.02
C TYR A 69 -7.34 3.52 -13.20
N VAL A 70 -6.46 4.26 -12.51
CA VAL A 70 -6.40 5.72 -12.61
C VAL A 70 -6.14 6.17 -14.05
N ILE A 71 -5.18 5.53 -14.72
CA ILE A 71 -4.80 5.86 -16.10
C ILE A 71 -5.94 5.58 -17.06
N LYS A 72 -6.62 4.45 -16.93
CA LYS A 72 -7.77 4.08 -17.76
C LYS A 72 -8.94 5.04 -17.63
N ARG A 73 -9.07 5.69 -16.49
CA ARG A 73 -10.11 6.68 -16.23
C ARG A 73 -9.70 8.10 -16.61
N GLY A 74 -8.54 8.26 -17.25
CA GLY A 74 -8.04 9.56 -17.72
C GLY A 74 -7.34 10.38 -16.65
N GLY A 75 -7.07 9.80 -15.49
CA GLY A 75 -6.33 10.45 -14.41
C GLY A 75 -4.83 10.24 -14.53
N LYS A 76 -4.08 10.87 -13.65
CA LYS A 76 -2.63 10.73 -13.56
C LYS A 76 -2.27 9.87 -12.35
N ALA A 77 -1.63 8.73 -12.58
CA ALA A 77 -1.05 7.92 -11.51
C ALA A 77 0.27 8.55 -11.08
N LYS A 78 0.48 8.64 -9.76
CA LYS A 78 1.64 9.31 -9.18
C LYS A 78 2.47 8.35 -8.35
N VAL A 79 3.79 8.52 -8.43
CA VAL A 79 4.75 7.90 -7.51
C VAL A 79 5.25 9.02 -6.60
N ASP A 80 4.69 9.08 -5.41
CA ASP A 80 5.02 10.11 -4.43
C ASP A 80 6.14 9.64 -3.49
N LYS A 81 6.63 10.57 -2.68
CA LYS A 81 7.61 10.27 -1.65
C LYS A 81 7.07 9.24 -0.68
N LEU A 82 7.89 8.25 -0.36
CA LEU A 82 7.58 7.23 0.65
C LEU A 82 8.35 7.52 1.93
N ASP A 83 7.65 7.41 3.05
CA ASP A 83 8.30 7.50 4.35
C ASP A 83 9.25 6.33 4.58
N VAL A 84 10.26 6.55 5.41
CA VAL A 84 11.21 5.50 5.77
C VAL A 84 10.49 4.42 6.57
N VAL A 85 10.81 3.17 6.27
CA VAL A 85 10.31 2.03 7.02
C VAL A 85 11.31 1.64 8.11
N PRO A 86 10.86 1.03 9.23
CA PRO A 86 11.76 0.47 10.23
C PRO A 86 12.63 -0.64 9.65
N ASN A 87 13.76 -0.92 10.30
CA ASN A 87 14.65 -2.02 9.91
C ASN A 87 14.82 -3.07 11.01
N ASP A 88 14.30 -2.80 12.21
CA ASP A 88 14.33 -3.73 13.35
C ASP A 88 12.91 -3.99 13.81
N PHE A 89 12.52 -5.26 13.94
CA PHE A 89 11.13 -5.66 14.16
C PHE A 89 10.92 -6.57 15.38
N GLY A 90 11.99 -6.96 16.06
CA GLY A 90 11.91 -7.79 17.25
C GLY A 90 11.80 -9.29 16.98
N THR A 91 10.99 -9.99 17.76
CA THR A 91 10.80 -11.44 17.61
C THR A 91 9.92 -11.79 16.42
N PRO A 92 9.94 -13.05 15.94
CA PRO A 92 9.01 -13.48 14.90
C PRO A 92 7.55 -13.20 15.21
N LEU A 93 7.14 -13.40 16.46
CA LEU A 93 5.77 -13.09 16.89
C LEU A 93 5.48 -11.60 16.76
N GLU A 94 6.40 -10.74 17.19
CA GLU A 94 6.27 -9.29 17.06
C GLU A 94 6.17 -8.84 15.61
N VAL A 95 6.92 -9.48 14.70
CA VAL A 95 6.83 -9.21 13.25
C VAL A 95 5.42 -9.50 12.75
N PHE A 96 4.85 -10.66 13.08
CA PHE A 96 3.51 -11.03 12.63
C PHE A 96 2.40 -10.19 13.29
N GLU A 97 2.59 -9.77 14.54
CA GLU A 97 1.68 -8.83 15.18
C GLU A 97 1.64 -7.49 14.43
N GLN A 98 2.79 -7.01 14.00
CA GLN A 98 2.90 -5.78 13.20
C GLN A 98 2.26 -5.94 11.83
N VAL A 99 2.45 -7.09 11.16
CA VAL A 99 1.81 -7.43 9.90
C VAL A 99 0.29 -7.40 10.07
N TYR A 100 -0.23 -8.04 11.09
CA TYR A 100 -1.67 -8.09 11.35
C TYR A 100 -2.26 -6.69 11.55
N LYS A 101 -1.63 -5.88 12.38
CA LYS A 101 -2.07 -4.50 12.62
C LYS A 101 -2.06 -3.67 11.34
N HIS A 102 -1.03 -3.87 10.52
CA HIS A 102 -0.90 -3.15 9.25
C HIS A 102 -2.00 -3.55 8.28
N GLU A 103 -2.27 -4.85 8.13
CA GLU A 103 -3.33 -5.36 7.24
C GLU A 103 -4.70 -4.84 7.66
N CYS A 104 -5.00 -4.78 8.95
CA CYS A 104 -6.23 -4.20 9.46
C CYS A 104 -6.35 -2.71 9.08
N ARG A 105 -5.27 -1.96 9.17
CA ARG A 105 -5.24 -0.54 8.81
C ARG A 105 -5.46 -0.32 7.32
N VAL A 106 -4.82 -1.12 6.48
CA VAL A 106 -4.99 -1.06 5.02
C VAL A 106 -6.43 -1.39 4.64
N SER A 107 -7.02 -2.41 5.25
CA SER A 107 -8.42 -2.76 5.03
C SER A 107 -9.36 -1.61 5.37
N GLU A 108 -9.13 -0.91 6.48
CA GLU A 108 -9.91 0.27 6.86
C GLU A 108 -9.78 1.40 5.83
N MET A 109 -8.58 1.61 5.29
CA MET A 109 -8.36 2.63 4.25
C MET A 109 -9.13 2.31 2.98
N ILE A 110 -9.14 1.05 2.57
CA ILE A 110 -9.87 0.59 1.39
C ILE A 110 -11.36 0.74 1.60
N ASP A 111 -11.88 0.36 2.76
CA ASP A 111 -13.30 0.50 3.11
C ASP A 111 -13.79 1.95 3.01
N LYS A 112 -12.93 2.91 3.32
CA LYS A 112 -13.25 4.34 3.19
C LYS A 112 -13.36 4.82 1.75
N LEU A 113 -12.74 4.11 0.79
CA LEU A 113 -12.81 4.44 -0.63
C LEU A 113 -14.10 3.94 -1.28
N VAL A 114 -14.76 2.98 -0.67
CA VAL A 114 -15.99 2.38 -1.13
C VAL A 114 -17.17 3.03 -0.43
#